data_638846869c758687b209cb991bd41757
#
_entry.id   638846869c758687b209cb991bd41757
#
_cell.length_a   1.000
_cell.length_b   1.000
_cell.length_c   1.000
_cell.angle_alpha   90.00
_cell.angle_beta   90.00
_cell.angle_gamma   90.00
#
_symmetry.space_group_name_H-M   'P 1'
#
loop_
_entity.id
_entity.type
_entity.pdbx_description
1 polymer ?
#
loop_
_entity_poly.entity_id
_entity_poly.type
_entity_poly.pdbx_seq_one_letter_code
_entity_poly.pdbx_strand_id
1 'polypeptide(L)' 'MKAGGKAERPMSYEEYLDEVTTLLTEIYGMEDEPAIRTVMRAQADDFFSGHDDDPSICTQDRAYRDAKIVFKKYQQA' A
#
# COMPACT_ATOMS: atom_id res chain seq x y z
N MET A 1 16.09 -9.06 17.42
CA MET A 1 15.67 -8.90 16.92
C MET A 1 14.93 -8.17 16.59
N LYS A 2 14.83 -7.97 16.69
CA LYS A 2 14.27 -7.62 16.38
C LYS A 2 13.48 -7.11 15.54
N ALA A 3 13.59 -7.04 15.12
CA ALA A 3 12.77 -6.82 13.95
C ALA A 3 11.35 -7.23 14.16
N GLY A 4 11.15 -8.17 14.95
CA GLY A 4 9.82 -8.60 15.24
C GLY A 4 8.93 -7.51 15.78
N GLY A 5 9.51 -6.67 16.59
CA GLY A 5 8.73 -5.61 17.18
C GLY A 5 8.16 -4.66 16.14
N LYS A 6 8.93 -4.41 15.10
CA LYS A 6 8.46 -3.57 14.07
C LYS A 6 7.27 -4.16 13.36
N ALA A 7 7.30 -5.44 13.10
CA ALA A 7 6.25 -6.08 12.38
C ALA A 7 4.95 -6.12 13.14
N GLU A 8 5.00 -5.97 14.43
CA GLU A 8 3.79 -6.04 15.20
C GLU A 8 3.03 -4.75 15.31
N ARG A 9 3.62 -3.68 14.87
CA ARG A 9 3.03 -2.37 15.01
C ARG A 9 2.41 -1.94 13.69
N PRO A 10 1.16 -1.47 13.68
CA PRO A 10 0.58 -0.99 12.44
C PRO A 10 1.33 0.22 11.93
N MET A 11 1.36 0.37 10.64
CA MET A 11 2.00 1.52 10.03
C MET A 11 1.08 2.72 10.11
N SER A 12 1.65 3.92 10.05
CA SER A 12 0.82 5.10 9.85
C SER A 12 0.23 5.03 8.45
N TYR A 13 -0.75 5.87 8.18
CA TYR A 13 -1.37 5.88 6.88
C TYR A 13 -0.36 6.20 5.78
N GLU A 14 0.51 7.17 6.05
CA GLU A 14 1.53 7.52 5.07
C GLU A 14 2.51 6.40 4.84
N GLU A 15 2.91 5.75 5.92
CA GLU A 15 3.81 4.59 5.80
C GLU A 15 3.15 3.47 5.02
N TYR A 16 1.86 3.30 5.22
CA TYR A 16 1.13 2.25 4.53
C TYR A 16 1.10 2.52 3.03
N LEU A 17 0.81 3.75 2.63
CA LEU A 17 0.80 4.11 1.22
C LEU A 17 2.18 3.92 0.60
N ASP A 18 3.21 4.27 1.35
CA ASP A 18 4.57 4.08 0.91
C ASP A 18 4.87 2.60 0.69
N GLU A 19 4.42 1.77 1.61
CA GLU A 19 4.66 0.34 1.50
C GLU A 19 3.94 -0.24 0.30
N VAL A 20 2.69 0.16 0.06
CA VAL A 20 1.97 -0.32 -1.11
C VAL A 20 2.70 0.09 -2.39
N THR A 21 3.19 1.33 -2.42
CA THR A 21 3.95 1.80 -3.57
C THR A 21 5.21 0.96 -3.79
N THR A 22 5.92 0.69 -2.70
CA THR A 22 7.14 -0.12 -2.77
C THR A 22 6.84 -1.53 -3.27
N LEU A 23 5.74 -2.11 -2.80
CA LEU A 23 5.38 -3.45 -3.24
C LEU A 23 5.04 -3.47 -4.73
N LEU A 24 4.41 -2.43 -5.22
CA LEU A 24 4.13 -2.34 -6.64
C LEU A 24 5.42 -2.33 -7.46
N THR A 25 6.45 -1.66 -6.98
CA THR A 25 7.71 -1.63 -7.70
C THR A 25 8.47 -2.94 -7.55
N GLU A 26 8.50 -3.49 -6.34
CA GLU A 26 9.34 -4.66 -6.08
C GLU A 26 8.74 -5.97 -6.51
N ILE A 27 7.44 -6.13 -6.34
CA ILE A 27 6.80 -7.38 -6.67
C ILE A 27 6.26 -7.38 -8.08
N TYR A 28 5.64 -6.27 -8.48
CA TYR A 28 4.97 -6.19 -9.77
C TYR A 28 5.79 -5.48 -10.84
N GLY A 29 6.98 -5.04 -10.50
CA GLY A 29 7.90 -4.47 -11.49
C GLY A 29 7.50 -3.13 -12.05
N MET A 30 6.65 -2.40 -11.37
CA MET A 30 6.27 -1.08 -11.84
C MET A 30 7.41 -0.10 -11.61
N GLU A 31 7.51 0.90 -12.47
CA GLU A 31 8.44 1.99 -12.25
C GLU A 31 7.93 2.86 -11.11
N ASP A 32 8.81 3.66 -10.53
CA ASP A 32 8.44 4.47 -9.38
C ASP A 32 7.29 5.41 -9.67
N GLU A 33 7.36 6.17 -10.75
CA GLU A 33 6.32 7.15 -11.04
C GLU A 33 4.96 6.53 -11.30
N PRO A 34 4.85 5.49 -12.16
CA PRO A 34 3.55 4.86 -12.34
C PRO A 34 3.01 4.26 -11.06
N ALA A 35 3.90 3.71 -10.21
CA ALA A 35 3.44 3.14 -8.95
C ALA A 35 2.87 4.21 -8.04
N ILE A 36 3.54 5.35 -7.96
CA ILE A 36 3.06 6.45 -7.15
C ILE A 36 1.72 6.94 -7.68
N ARG A 37 1.60 7.12 -8.99
CA ARG A 37 0.36 7.60 -9.58
C ARG A 37 -0.77 6.61 -9.36
N THR A 38 -0.47 5.33 -9.41
CA THR A 38 -1.48 4.30 -9.20
C THR A 38 -2.04 4.37 -7.78
N VAL A 39 -1.14 4.52 -6.80
CA VAL A 39 -1.56 4.64 -5.41
C VAL A 39 -2.35 5.93 -5.20
N MET A 40 -1.90 7.02 -5.81
CA MET A 40 -2.62 8.28 -5.69
C MET A 40 -4.01 8.19 -6.30
N ARG A 41 -4.16 7.50 -7.41
CA ARG A 41 -5.44 7.31 -8.02
C ARG A 41 -6.36 6.49 -7.14
N ALA A 42 -5.84 5.42 -6.55
CA ALA A 42 -6.62 4.61 -5.63
C ALA A 42 -7.06 5.43 -4.44
N GLN A 43 -6.18 6.29 -3.95
CA GLN A 43 -6.50 7.16 -2.84
C GLN A 43 -7.62 8.13 -3.22
N ALA A 44 -7.55 8.69 -4.41
CA ALA A 44 -8.58 9.62 -4.88
C ALA A 44 -9.93 8.93 -5.04
N ASP A 45 -9.91 7.62 -5.30
CA ASP A 45 -11.14 6.85 -5.41
C ASP A 45 -11.62 6.31 -4.06
N ASP A 46 -11.02 6.77 -2.98
CA ASP A 46 -11.37 6.38 -1.61
C ASP A 46 -11.08 4.89 -1.33
N PHE A 47 -10.21 4.30 -2.11
CA PHE A 47 -9.85 2.90 -1.89
C PHE A 47 -9.25 2.69 -0.50
N PHE A 48 -8.49 3.67 -0.04
CA PHE A 48 -7.81 3.58 1.26
C PHE A 48 -8.51 4.35 2.37
N SER A 49 -9.75 4.78 2.17
CA SER A 49 -10.38 5.62 3.17
C SER A 49 -10.53 4.92 4.52
N GLY A 50 -10.81 3.62 4.50
CA GLY A 50 -10.91 2.87 5.75
C GLY A 50 -9.60 2.83 6.50
N HIS A 51 -8.49 2.88 5.80
CA HIS A 51 -7.17 2.84 6.44
C HIS A 51 -6.87 4.15 7.15
N ASP A 52 -7.39 5.25 6.63
CA ASP A 52 -7.22 6.53 7.26
C ASP A 52 -8.03 6.61 8.56
N ASP A 53 -9.23 6.02 8.57
CA ASP A 53 -10.08 6.03 9.74
C ASP A 53 -9.60 5.06 10.81
N ASP A 54 -9.02 3.95 10.40
CA ASP A 54 -8.62 2.90 11.34
C ASP A 54 -7.20 2.45 11.05
N PRO A 55 -6.20 3.12 11.62
CA PRO A 55 -4.82 2.76 11.34
C PRO A 55 -4.45 1.34 11.73
N SER A 56 -5.25 0.70 12.57
CA SER A 56 -4.91 -0.66 13.00
C SER A 56 -4.93 -1.66 11.85
N ILE A 57 -5.58 -1.33 10.75
CA ILE A 57 -5.59 -2.24 9.62
C ILE A 57 -4.43 -1.97 8.65
N CYS A 58 -3.59 -0.99 8.94
CA CYS A 58 -2.43 -0.70 8.11
C CYS A 58 -1.29 -1.64 8.48
N THR A 59 -1.40 -2.89 8.06
CA THR A 59 -0.40 -3.91 8.37
C THR A 59 0.25 -4.39 7.10
N GLN A 60 1.37 -5.12 7.27
CA GLN A 60 2.12 -5.63 6.12
C GLN A 60 1.27 -6.58 5.28
N ASP A 61 0.51 -7.44 5.93
CA ASP A 61 -0.35 -8.37 5.21
C ASP A 61 -1.37 -7.65 4.36
N ARG A 62 -1.97 -6.60 4.91
CA ARG A 62 -2.93 -5.84 4.16
C ARG A 62 -2.27 -5.09 3.01
N ALA A 63 -1.02 -4.65 3.23
CA ALA A 63 -0.30 -3.93 2.18
C ALA A 63 -0.07 -4.84 0.98
N TYR A 64 0.30 -6.09 1.20
CA TYR A 64 0.47 -7.04 0.11
C TYR A 64 -0.83 -7.26 -0.63
N ARG A 65 -1.92 -7.42 0.12
CA ARG A 65 -3.22 -7.66 -0.48
C ARG A 65 -3.69 -6.47 -1.28
N ASP A 66 -3.53 -5.29 -0.71
CA ASP A 66 -3.97 -4.08 -1.38
C ASP A 66 -3.13 -3.76 -2.60
N ALA A 67 -1.83 -4.03 -2.55
CA ALA A 67 -0.97 -3.84 -3.71
C ALA A 67 -1.45 -4.70 -4.87
N LYS A 68 -1.82 -5.93 -4.59
CA LYS A 68 -2.31 -6.81 -5.63
C LYS A 68 -3.61 -6.28 -6.24
N ILE A 69 -4.52 -5.84 -5.40
CA ILE A 69 -5.79 -5.33 -5.87
C ILE A 69 -5.59 -4.05 -6.68
N VAL A 70 -4.77 -3.17 -6.19
CA VAL A 70 -4.50 -1.90 -6.85
C VAL A 70 -3.82 -2.15 -8.20
N PHE A 71 -2.88 -3.06 -8.23
CA PHE A 71 -2.19 -3.38 -9.46
C PHE A 71 -3.19 -3.86 -10.52
N LYS A 72 -4.08 -4.77 -10.13
CA LYS A 72 -5.03 -5.30 -11.07
C LYS A 72 -6.08 -4.30 -11.48
N LYS A 73 -6.51 -3.47 -10.56
CA LYS A 73 -7.60 -2.56 -10.83
C LYS A 73 -7.18 -1.33 -11.62
N TYR A 74 -6.01 -0.81 -11.33
CA TYR A 74 -5.59 0.48 -11.91
C TYR A 74 -4.50 0.39 -12.96
N GLN A 75 -3.73 -0.67 -12.92
CA GLN A 75 -2.58 -0.75 -13.78
C GLN A 75 -2.94 -0.99 -15.24
N GLN A 76 -4.10 -1.54 -15.48
CA GLN A 76 -4.51 -1.87 -16.80
C GLN A 76 -4.97 -0.75 -17.62
N ALA A 77 -5.22 0.38 -17.06
CA ALA A 77 -5.71 1.52 -17.82
C ALA A 77 -4.67 2.10 -18.77
#